data_f4431ce080a2038d92d9f53942912811
#
_entry.id   f4431ce080a2038d92d9f53942912811
#
_cell.length_a   1.000
_cell.length_b   1.000
_cell.length_c   1.000
_cell.angle_alpha   90.00
_cell.angle_beta   90.00
_cell.angle_gamma   90.00
#
_symmetry.space_group_name_H-M   'P 1'
#
loop_
_entity.id
_entity.type
_entity.pdbx_description
1 polymer ?
#
loop_
_entity_poly.entity_id
_entity_poly.type
_entity_poly.pdbx_seq_one_letter_code
_entity_poly.pdbx_strand_id
1 'polypeptide(L)'
;MQTLKEEVREKIMRAGSVLFKTKGFENTSMKDIAQSAEISTGNIYRYFLTKHHLLSELQQEMEKELEEFFISIPISCVELNSEVFFKIIKDKVIQLANTKGEELDMMFKCVDQGLFKDFKNKILEIFTEKFEKIAENTEGGESDKVLCGAMARSLFEGFYYIVRENIQNIEKLDRNLEIYYKLLLADLDKRILGVLKND
;
A
#
# COMPACT_ATOMS: atom_id res chain seq x y z
N MET A 1 28.93 6.41 -17.26
CA MET A 1 29.39 6.22 -15.86
C MET A 1 28.28 6.24 -14.84
N GLN A 2 27.21 7.05 -15.00
CA GLN A 2 26.04 7.11 -14.15
C GLN A 2 25.16 5.85 -14.29
N THR A 3 24.92 5.37 -15.50
CA THR A 3 24.19 4.13 -15.83
C THR A 3 24.77 2.87 -15.15
N LEU A 4 26.09 2.71 -15.15
CA LEU A 4 26.72 1.55 -14.51
C LEU A 4 26.55 1.53 -12.99
N LYS A 5 26.46 2.71 -12.34
CA LYS A 5 26.17 2.81 -10.91
C LYS A 5 24.74 2.40 -10.59
N GLU A 6 23.79 2.81 -11.43
CA GLU A 6 22.38 2.47 -11.26
C GLU A 6 22.14 0.97 -11.47
N GLU A 7 22.73 0.38 -12.49
CA GLU A 7 22.66 -1.07 -12.74
C GLU A 7 23.18 -1.91 -11.55
N VAL A 8 24.28 -1.47 -10.93
CA VAL A 8 24.82 -2.15 -9.73
C VAL A 8 23.89 -1.97 -8.53
N ARG A 9 23.33 -0.77 -8.35
CA ARG A 9 22.36 -0.49 -7.28
C ARG A 9 21.12 -1.37 -7.40
N GLU A 10 20.55 -1.48 -8.60
CA GLU A 10 19.42 -2.36 -8.88
C GLU A 10 19.73 -3.85 -8.65
N LYS A 11 20.95 -4.31 -9.01
CA LYS A 11 21.37 -5.69 -8.71
C LYS A 11 21.41 -5.95 -7.22
N ILE A 12 21.91 -5.01 -6.41
CA ILE A 12 21.94 -5.12 -4.96
C ILE A 12 20.51 -5.16 -4.40
N MET A 13 19.62 -4.29 -4.87
CA MET A 13 18.22 -4.24 -4.42
C MET A 13 17.49 -5.53 -4.73
N ARG A 14 17.62 -6.08 -5.96
CA ARG A 14 17.05 -7.38 -6.34
C ARG A 14 17.60 -8.52 -5.48
N ALA A 15 18.91 -8.58 -5.27
CA ALA A 15 19.52 -9.60 -4.43
C ALA A 15 19.06 -9.51 -2.97
N GLY A 16 18.96 -8.29 -2.44
CA GLY A 16 18.44 -8.03 -1.09
C GLY A 16 17.01 -8.47 -0.94
N SER A 17 16.12 -8.07 -1.87
CA SER A 17 14.73 -8.49 -1.91
C SER A 17 14.59 -10.03 -1.88
N VAL A 18 15.28 -10.74 -2.78
CA VAL A 18 15.26 -12.21 -2.83
C VAL A 18 15.73 -12.85 -1.53
N LEU A 19 16.83 -12.34 -0.95
CA LEU A 19 17.38 -12.92 0.29
C LEU A 19 16.51 -12.61 1.51
N PHE A 20 15.96 -11.41 1.61
CA PHE A 20 15.03 -11.08 2.68
C PHE A 20 13.77 -11.96 2.64
N LYS A 21 13.31 -12.33 1.44
CA LYS A 21 12.25 -13.30 1.21
C LYS A 21 12.61 -14.70 1.69
N THR A 22 13.72 -15.24 1.17
CA THR A 22 14.04 -16.67 1.27
C THR A 22 14.68 -17.05 2.60
N LYS A 23 15.52 -16.17 3.16
CA LYS A 23 16.21 -16.37 4.45
C LYS A 23 15.58 -15.60 5.62
N GLY A 24 14.73 -14.60 5.32
CA GLY A 24 14.25 -13.62 6.28
C GLY A 24 15.26 -12.49 6.50
N PHE A 25 14.74 -11.32 6.89
CA PHE A 25 15.56 -10.11 7.11
C PHE A 25 16.65 -10.34 8.16
N GLU A 26 16.32 -10.94 9.31
CA GLU A 26 17.25 -11.13 10.41
C GLU A 26 18.42 -12.06 10.03
N ASN A 27 18.16 -13.10 9.23
CA ASN A 27 19.14 -14.10 8.84
C ASN A 27 19.96 -13.71 7.60
N THR A 28 19.71 -12.54 7.02
CA THR A 28 20.42 -12.04 5.85
C THR A 28 21.48 -11.03 6.26
N SER A 29 22.71 -11.22 5.76
CA SER A 29 23.82 -10.30 5.96
C SER A 29 24.14 -9.50 4.71
N MET A 30 24.81 -8.33 4.86
CA MET A 30 25.32 -7.55 3.72
C MET A 30 26.30 -8.35 2.86
N LYS A 31 27.02 -9.31 3.44
CA LYS A 31 27.92 -10.22 2.73
C LYS A 31 27.13 -11.19 1.83
N ASP A 32 26.02 -11.75 2.32
CA ASP A 32 25.16 -12.62 1.52
C ASP A 32 24.58 -11.87 0.32
N ILE A 33 24.14 -10.61 0.55
CA ILE A 33 23.58 -9.76 -0.50
C ILE A 33 24.65 -9.43 -1.53
N ALA A 34 25.85 -9.06 -1.13
CA ALA A 34 26.96 -8.78 -2.03
C ALA A 34 27.31 -10.00 -2.90
N GLN A 35 27.36 -11.19 -2.30
CA GLN A 35 27.61 -12.45 -3.01
C GLN A 35 26.49 -12.74 -4.02
N SER A 36 25.23 -12.58 -3.64
CA SER A 36 24.08 -12.79 -4.54
C SER A 36 24.01 -11.77 -5.67
N ALA A 37 24.46 -10.52 -5.43
CA ALA A 37 24.55 -9.47 -6.44
C ALA A 37 25.82 -9.57 -7.31
N GLU A 38 26.68 -10.57 -7.07
CA GLU A 38 27.97 -10.77 -7.79
C GLU A 38 28.91 -9.58 -7.68
N ILE A 39 28.97 -8.93 -6.50
CA ILE A 39 29.86 -7.81 -6.21
C ILE A 39 30.71 -8.09 -4.97
N SER A 40 31.80 -7.36 -4.80
CA SER A 40 32.62 -7.45 -3.59
C SER A 40 31.89 -6.86 -2.38
N THR A 41 32.11 -7.43 -1.20
CA THR A 41 31.55 -6.92 0.07
C THR A 41 31.97 -5.47 0.33
N GLY A 42 33.15 -5.03 -0.10
CA GLY A 42 33.55 -3.63 0.03
C GLY A 42 32.78 -2.70 -0.92
N ASN A 43 32.32 -3.22 -2.06
CA ASN A 43 31.58 -2.41 -3.03
C ASN A 43 30.13 -2.17 -2.60
N ILE A 44 29.46 -3.12 -1.94
CA ILE A 44 28.06 -2.95 -1.50
C ILE A 44 27.91 -1.76 -0.54
N TYR A 45 28.88 -1.54 0.37
CA TYR A 45 28.86 -0.43 1.33
C TYR A 45 28.98 0.97 0.70
N ARG A 46 29.32 1.05 -0.58
CA ARG A 46 29.29 2.32 -1.35
C ARG A 46 27.87 2.72 -1.77
N TYR A 47 26.95 1.77 -1.76
CA TYR A 47 25.54 1.95 -2.13
C TYR A 47 24.63 1.96 -0.91
N PHE A 48 24.81 0.97 -0.05
CA PHE A 48 23.97 0.78 1.13
C PHE A 48 24.81 0.56 2.38
N LEU A 49 24.72 1.45 3.35
CA LEU A 49 25.52 1.40 4.58
C LEU A 49 25.11 0.22 5.48
N THR A 50 23.82 -0.15 5.44
CA THR A 50 23.26 -1.23 6.28
C THR A 50 22.17 -1.98 5.53
N LYS A 51 21.81 -3.18 6.00
CA LYS A 51 20.65 -3.91 5.46
C LYS A 51 19.32 -3.18 5.73
N HIS A 52 19.22 -2.37 6.77
CA HIS A 52 18.06 -1.51 7.05
C HIS A 52 17.96 -0.38 6.02
N HIS A 53 19.07 0.23 5.61
CA HIS A 53 19.07 1.22 4.55
C HIS A 53 18.59 0.62 3.22
N LEU A 54 19.06 -0.57 2.88
CA LEU A 54 18.56 -1.29 1.69
C LEU A 54 17.08 -1.61 1.79
N LEU A 55 16.61 -2.08 2.96
CA LEU A 55 15.19 -2.37 3.19
C LEU A 55 14.33 -1.11 3.06
N SER A 56 14.76 0.02 3.65
CA SER A 56 14.00 1.28 3.56
C SER A 56 13.87 1.78 2.11
N GLU A 57 14.90 1.59 1.28
CA GLU A 57 14.84 1.94 -0.14
C GLU A 57 13.85 1.05 -0.92
N LEU A 58 13.85 -0.27 -0.65
CA LEU A 58 12.87 -1.21 -1.22
C LEU A 58 11.43 -0.84 -0.81
N GLN A 59 11.24 -0.42 0.43
CA GLN A 59 9.94 0.03 0.93
C GLN A 59 9.48 1.32 0.26
N GLN A 60 10.37 2.31 0.12
CA GLN A 60 10.05 3.57 -0.53
C GLN A 60 9.60 3.40 -1.98
N GLU A 61 10.21 2.48 -2.73
CA GLU A 61 9.77 2.17 -4.09
C GLU A 61 8.34 1.61 -4.12
N MET A 62 8.01 0.72 -3.19
CA MET A 62 6.67 0.16 -3.06
C MET A 62 5.66 1.22 -2.61
N GLU A 63 6.02 2.04 -1.61
CA GLU A 63 5.18 3.12 -1.12
C GLU A 63 4.84 4.11 -2.24
N LYS A 64 5.84 4.49 -3.03
CA LYS A 64 5.65 5.38 -4.18
C LYS A 64 4.69 4.79 -5.21
N GLU A 65 4.85 3.51 -5.57
CA GLU A 65 3.95 2.84 -6.52
C GLU A 65 2.49 2.83 -6.01
N LEU A 66 2.29 2.56 -4.71
CA LEU A 66 0.96 2.57 -4.11
C LEU A 66 0.39 3.98 -4.02
N GLU A 67 1.19 4.98 -3.63
CA GLU A 67 0.78 6.38 -3.56
C GLU A 67 0.33 6.88 -4.95
N GLU A 68 1.15 6.68 -5.98
CA GLU A 68 0.81 7.03 -7.37
C GLU A 68 -0.48 6.34 -7.84
N PHE A 69 -0.66 5.07 -7.48
CA PHE A 69 -1.89 4.35 -7.78
C PHE A 69 -3.11 5.01 -7.11
N PHE A 70 -3.07 5.27 -5.80
CA PHE A 70 -4.21 5.87 -5.08
C PHE A 70 -4.53 7.28 -5.56
N ILE A 71 -3.51 8.08 -5.91
CA ILE A 71 -3.70 9.40 -6.50
C ILE A 71 -4.38 9.27 -7.88
N SER A 72 -4.00 8.29 -8.69
CA SER A 72 -4.50 8.09 -10.05
C SER A 72 -5.98 7.67 -10.12
N ILE A 73 -6.57 7.19 -9.01
CA ILE A 73 -7.99 6.80 -9.00
C ILE A 73 -8.86 8.05 -9.17
N PRO A 74 -9.63 8.17 -10.27
CA PRO A 74 -10.46 9.35 -10.51
C PRO A 74 -11.53 9.52 -9.41
N ILE A 75 -11.78 10.76 -9.01
CA ILE A 75 -12.86 11.08 -8.06
C ILE A 75 -14.21 10.64 -8.62
N SER A 76 -14.43 10.82 -9.92
CA SER A 76 -15.63 10.36 -10.61
C SER A 76 -15.93 8.86 -10.44
N CYS A 77 -14.92 8.02 -10.25
CA CYS A 77 -15.14 6.60 -9.94
C CYS A 77 -15.71 6.40 -8.54
N VAL A 78 -15.41 7.31 -7.61
CA VAL A 78 -15.94 7.28 -6.24
C VAL A 78 -17.36 7.82 -6.20
N GLU A 79 -17.65 8.86 -7.02
CA GLU A 79 -18.98 9.51 -7.12
C GLU A 79 -20.02 8.62 -7.81
N LEU A 80 -19.58 7.80 -8.79
CA LEU A 80 -20.49 7.08 -9.66
C LEU A 80 -20.89 5.70 -9.15
N ASN A 81 -20.00 4.99 -8.44
CA ASN A 81 -20.30 3.64 -7.95
C ASN A 81 -19.21 3.12 -7.00
N SER A 82 -19.59 2.89 -5.75
CA SER A 82 -18.70 2.28 -4.74
C SER A 82 -18.14 0.92 -5.17
N GLU A 83 -18.88 0.17 -5.99
CA GLU A 83 -18.46 -1.13 -6.54
C GLU A 83 -17.28 -0.99 -7.51
N VAL A 84 -17.36 -0.04 -8.44
CA VAL A 84 -16.27 0.21 -9.41
C VAL A 84 -15.01 0.66 -8.69
N PHE A 85 -15.13 1.57 -7.74
CA PHE A 85 -14.01 2.04 -6.92
C PHE A 85 -13.34 0.91 -6.15
N PHE A 86 -14.14 0.10 -5.46
CA PHE A 86 -13.64 -1.04 -4.71
C PHE A 86 -12.95 -2.06 -5.63
N LYS A 87 -13.56 -2.37 -6.79
CA LYS A 87 -12.99 -3.31 -7.76
C LYS A 87 -11.61 -2.84 -8.23
N ILE A 88 -11.43 -1.56 -8.56
CA ILE A 88 -10.13 -1.01 -8.98
C ILE A 88 -9.07 -1.23 -7.89
N ILE A 89 -9.39 -0.94 -6.63
CA ILE A 89 -8.47 -1.13 -5.51
C ILE A 89 -8.18 -2.62 -5.29
N LYS A 90 -9.22 -3.45 -5.29
CA LYS A 90 -9.09 -4.91 -5.11
C LYS A 90 -8.19 -5.52 -6.18
N ASP A 91 -8.47 -5.21 -7.46
CA ASP A 91 -7.70 -5.75 -8.59
C ASP A 91 -6.21 -5.36 -8.51
N LYS A 92 -5.91 -4.10 -8.12
CA LYS A 92 -4.52 -3.66 -7.92
C LYS A 92 -3.85 -4.39 -6.76
N VAL A 93 -4.55 -4.56 -5.64
CA VAL A 93 -4.00 -5.28 -4.48
C VAL A 93 -3.75 -6.74 -4.80
N ILE A 94 -4.67 -7.42 -5.48
CA ILE A 94 -4.50 -8.80 -5.94
C ILE A 94 -3.32 -8.90 -6.94
N GLN A 95 -3.19 -7.95 -7.86
CA GLN A 95 -2.04 -7.88 -8.77
C GLN A 95 -0.73 -7.77 -8.00
N LEU A 96 -0.65 -6.84 -7.04
CA LEU A 96 0.55 -6.64 -6.22
C LEU A 96 0.84 -7.86 -5.33
N ALA A 97 -0.18 -8.47 -4.75
CA ALA A 97 -0.01 -9.70 -3.97
C ALA A 97 0.54 -10.85 -4.80
N ASN A 98 0.13 -10.99 -6.07
CA ASN A 98 0.67 -12.00 -6.99
C ASN A 98 2.10 -11.71 -7.44
N THR A 99 2.46 -10.44 -7.63
CA THR A 99 3.76 -10.05 -8.22
C THR A 99 4.81 -9.68 -7.17
N LYS A 100 4.39 -9.09 -6.06
CA LYS A 100 5.24 -8.53 -5.00
C LYS A 100 4.73 -8.87 -3.60
N GLY A 101 4.02 -10.01 -3.45
CA GLY A 101 3.36 -10.38 -2.19
C GLY A 101 4.31 -10.50 -1.00
N GLU A 102 5.54 -10.95 -1.23
CA GLU A 102 6.53 -11.09 -0.17
C GLU A 102 7.16 -9.75 0.22
N GLU A 103 7.37 -8.83 -0.74
CA GLU A 103 7.79 -7.46 -0.46
C GLU A 103 6.73 -6.74 0.36
N LEU A 104 5.45 -6.91 0.00
CA LEU A 104 4.32 -6.37 0.76
C LEU A 104 4.24 -6.98 2.17
N ASP A 105 4.36 -8.30 2.31
CA ASP A 105 4.36 -8.96 3.61
C ASP A 105 5.51 -8.46 4.52
N MET A 106 6.69 -8.31 3.92
CA MET A 106 7.85 -7.74 4.63
C MET A 106 7.59 -6.28 5.04
N MET A 107 7.01 -5.47 4.15
CA MET A 107 6.63 -4.09 4.44
C MET A 107 5.64 -4.05 5.61
N PHE A 108 4.60 -4.90 5.60
CA PHE A 108 3.62 -4.97 6.68
C PHE A 108 4.22 -5.40 8.03
N LYS A 109 5.18 -6.32 8.05
CA LYS A 109 5.90 -6.72 9.27
C LYS A 109 6.78 -5.62 9.84
N CYS A 110 7.26 -4.71 9.00
CA CYS A 110 8.06 -3.55 9.42
C CYS A 110 7.22 -2.34 9.85
N VAL A 111 5.90 -2.37 9.66
CA VAL A 111 4.95 -1.31 10.07
C VAL A 111 5.05 -1.01 11.57
N ASP A 112 5.24 -2.05 12.39
CA ASP A 112 5.39 -1.91 13.84
C ASP A 112 6.66 -1.12 14.24
N GLN A 113 7.58 -0.88 13.30
CA GLN A 113 8.81 -0.10 13.49
C GLN A 113 8.69 1.39 13.09
N GLY A 114 7.49 1.86 12.71
CA GLY A 114 7.22 3.27 12.41
C GLY A 114 7.53 3.72 10.98
N LEU A 115 8.21 2.91 10.17
CA LEU A 115 8.60 3.26 8.80
C LEU A 115 7.40 3.44 7.86
N PHE A 116 6.32 2.73 8.09
CA PHE A 116 5.10 2.78 7.29
C PHE A 116 4.10 3.87 7.72
N LYS A 117 4.35 4.56 8.83
CA LYS A 117 3.40 5.53 9.41
C LYS A 117 3.11 6.69 8.48
N ASP A 118 4.15 7.24 7.87
CA ASP A 118 4.02 8.42 7.00
C ASP A 118 3.28 8.07 5.71
N PHE A 119 3.57 6.93 5.11
CA PHE A 119 2.82 6.41 3.96
C PHE A 119 1.34 6.21 4.31
N LYS A 120 1.04 5.54 5.43
CA LYS A 120 -0.33 5.33 5.90
C LYS A 120 -1.08 6.65 6.07
N ASN A 121 -0.45 7.66 6.66
CA ASN A 121 -1.05 8.98 6.83
C ASN A 121 -1.36 9.63 5.47
N LYS A 122 -0.44 9.57 4.50
CA LYS A 122 -0.68 10.07 3.14
C LYS A 122 -1.87 9.41 2.46
N ILE A 123 -1.97 8.08 2.55
CA ILE A 123 -3.12 7.36 1.97
C ILE A 123 -4.43 7.78 2.65
N LEU A 124 -4.42 7.93 3.97
CA LEU A 124 -5.58 8.40 4.72
C LEU A 124 -5.99 9.83 4.33
N GLU A 125 -5.04 10.73 4.08
CA GLU A 125 -5.30 12.08 3.58
C GLU A 125 -5.98 12.02 2.19
N ILE A 126 -5.44 11.22 1.25
CA ILE A 126 -6.03 11.04 -0.09
C ILE A 126 -7.49 10.54 0.00
N PHE A 127 -7.75 9.56 0.86
CA PHE A 127 -9.12 9.06 1.05
C PHE A 127 -10.03 10.09 1.72
N THR A 128 -9.53 10.82 2.72
CA THR A 128 -10.30 11.89 3.39
C THR A 128 -10.73 12.95 2.40
N GLU A 129 -9.81 13.46 1.58
CA GLU A 129 -10.12 14.45 0.53
C GLU A 129 -11.16 13.92 -0.48
N LYS A 130 -11.09 12.64 -0.84
CA LYS A 130 -12.08 12.03 -1.73
C LYS A 130 -13.47 11.98 -1.08
N PHE A 131 -13.56 11.65 0.21
CA PHE A 131 -14.84 11.67 0.93
C PHE A 131 -15.38 13.09 1.11
N GLU A 132 -14.53 14.07 1.42
CA GLU A 132 -14.93 15.48 1.48
C GLU A 132 -15.59 15.93 0.16
N LYS A 133 -14.96 15.63 -0.99
CA LYS A 133 -15.51 15.97 -2.30
C LYS A 133 -16.83 15.28 -2.62
N ILE A 134 -17.02 14.03 -2.17
CA ILE A 134 -18.32 13.35 -2.29
C ILE A 134 -19.38 14.06 -1.46
N ALA A 135 -19.06 14.42 -0.21
CA ALA A 135 -19.97 15.13 0.66
C ALA A 135 -20.35 16.52 0.15
N GLU A 136 -19.38 17.28 -0.39
CA GLU A 136 -19.61 18.61 -0.99
C GLU A 136 -20.52 18.58 -2.23
N ASN A 137 -20.46 17.48 -3.01
CA ASN A 137 -21.31 17.30 -4.18
C ASN A 137 -22.74 16.85 -3.85
N THR A 138 -23.06 16.62 -2.57
CA THR A 138 -24.43 16.30 -2.14
C THR A 138 -25.21 17.59 -1.87
N GLU A 139 -26.47 17.70 -2.37
CA GLU A 139 -27.32 18.86 -2.14
C GLU A 139 -27.49 19.15 -0.64
N GLY A 140 -26.93 20.27 -0.19
CA GLY A 140 -27.03 20.75 1.20
C GLY A 140 -25.90 20.27 2.14
N GLY A 141 -24.90 19.57 1.64
CA GLY A 141 -23.85 19.02 2.47
C GLY A 141 -22.71 20.02 2.78
N GLU A 142 -22.63 20.49 4.02
CA GLU A 142 -21.35 20.89 4.58
C GLU A 142 -20.51 19.62 4.82
N SER A 143 -19.29 19.55 4.25
CA SER A 143 -18.41 18.42 4.50
C SER A 143 -17.84 18.53 5.92
N ASP A 144 -18.24 17.62 6.81
CA ASP A 144 -17.57 17.47 8.10
C ASP A 144 -16.26 16.69 7.90
N LYS A 145 -15.15 17.43 7.91
CA LYS A 145 -13.81 16.88 7.75
C LYS A 145 -13.46 15.80 8.79
N VAL A 146 -13.98 15.92 10.00
CA VAL A 146 -13.75 14.94 11.07
C VAL A 146 -14.49 13.64 10.74
N LEU A 147 -15.72 13.73 10.27
CA LEU A 147 -16.51 12.58 9.84
C LEU A 147 -15.89 11.91 8.62
N CYS A 148 -15.52 12.66 7.59
CA CYS A 148 -14.85 12.14 6.40
C CYS A 148 -13.53 11.43 6.75
N GLY A 149 -12.74 12.00 7.64
CA GLY A 149 -11.52 11.39 8.14
C GLY A 149 -11.76 10.12 8.96
N ALA A 150 -12.82 10.09 9.77
CA ALA A 150 -13.22 8.90 10.53
C ALA A 150 -13.66 7.76 9.61
N MET A 151 -14.43 8.06 8.56
CA MET A 151 -14.86 7.10 7.54
C MET A 151 -13.66 6.55 6.76
N ALA A 152 -12.80 7.43 6.26
CA ALA A 152 -11.59 7.06 5.55
C ALA A 152 -10.72 6.11 6.38
N ARG A 153 -10.49 6.44 7.66
CA ARG A 153 -9.72 5.62 8.60
C ARG A 153 -10.35 4.26 8.84
N SER A 154 -11.66 4.21 9.10
CA SER A 154 -12.37 2.96 9.38
C SER A 154 -12.30 1.99 8.20
N LEU A 155 -12.47 2.51 6.98
CA LEU A 155 -12.40 1.70 5.76
C LEU A 155 -10.96 1.27 5.45
N PHE A 156 -10.01 2.17 5.60
CA PHE A 156 -8.60 1.84 5.35
C PHE A 156 -8.07 0.80 6.33
N GLU A 157 -8.32 0.95 7.64
CA GLU A 157 -7.82 0.03 8.67
C GLU A 157 -8.36 -1.39 8.48
N GLY A 158 -9.65 -1.53 8.19
CA GLY A 158 -10.23 -2.84 7.95
C GLY A 158 -9.69 -3.50 6.67
N PHE A 159 -9.58 -2.73 5.58
CA PHE A 159 -8.99 -3.18 4.33
C PHE A 159 -7.51 -3.60 4.52
N TYR A 160 -6.71 -2.74 5.14
CA TYR A 160 -5.32 -2.98 5.46
C TYR A 160 -5.13 -4.26 6.30
N TYR A 161 -5.96 -4.45 7.33
CA TYR A 161 -5.91 -5.65 8.17
C TYR A 161 -6.16 -6.92 7.35
N ILE A 162 -7.17 -6.91 6.47
CA ILE A 162 -7.48 -8.06 5.61
C ILE A 162 -6.31 -8.37 4.67
N VAL A 163 -5.72 -7.35 4.05
CA VAL A 163 -4.59 -7.53 3.12
C VAL A 163 -3.41 -8.14 3.88
N ARG A 164 -3.01 -7.55 5.01
CA ARG A 164 -1.88 -8.01 5.82
C ARG A 164 -2.04 -9.47 6.25
N GLU A 165 -3.21 -9.85 6.76
CA GLU A 165 -3.43 -11.19 7.30
C GLU A 165 -3.62 -12.28 6.21
N ASN A 166 -3.82 -11.89 4.96
CA ASN A 166 -4.10 -12.83 3.88
C ASN A 166 -3.18 -12.70 2.67
N ILE A 167 -2.16 -11.85 2.70
CA ILE A 167 -1.29 -11.54 1.56
C ILE A 167 -0.63 -12.78 0.95
N GLN A 168 -0.36 -13.81 1.74
CA GLN A 168 0.23 -15.07 1.31
C GLN A 168 -0.79 -16.09 0.76
N ASN A 169 -2.08 -15.78 0.81
CA ASN A 169 -3.15 -16.64 0.31
C ASN A 169 -4.14 -15.84 -0.54
N ILE A 170 -3.86 -15.79 -1.83
CA ILE A 170 -4.59 -14.95 -2.79
C ILE A 170 -6.09 -15.28 -2.84
N GLU A 171 -6.46 -16.56 -2.81
CA GLU A 171 -7.87 -16.96 -2.84
C GLU A 171 -8.63 -16.46 -1.61
N LYS A 172 -8.00 -16.59 -0.44
CA LYS A 172 -8.57 -16.10 0.82
C LYS A 172 -8.60 -14.57 0.86
N LEU A 173 -7.56 -13.91 0.34
CA LEU A 173 -7.48 -12.46 0.21
C LEU A 173 -8.63 -11.94 -0.65
N ASP A 174 -8.80 -12.44 -1.87
CA ASP A 174 -9.86 -12.04 -2.80
C ASP A 174 -11.25 -12.23 -2.17
N ARG A 175 -11.52 -13.42 -1.62
CA ARG A 175 -12.78 -13.72 -0.94
C ARG A 175 -13.06 -12.79 0.23
N ASN A 176 -12.08 -12.54 1.10
CA ASN A 176 -12.28 -11.71 2.28
C ASN A 176 -12.48 -10.23 1.91
N LEU A 177 -11.79 -9.74 0.89
CA LEU A 177 -12.02 -8.40 0.35
C LEU A 177 -13.42 -8.26 -0.25
N GLU A 178 -13.89 -9.27 -0.99
CA GLU A 178 -15.25 -9.27 -1.55
C GLU A 178 -16.34 -9.26 -0.45
N ILE A 179 -16.16 -10.04 0.61
CA ILE A 179 -17.07 -10.02 1.77
C ILE A 179 -17.04 -8.67 2.48
N TYR A 180 -15.85 -8.10 2.67
CA TYR A 180 -15.65 -6.79 3.29
C TYR A 180 -16.38 -5.70 2.52
N TYR A 181 -16.25 -5.69 1.18
CA TYR A 181 -16.98 -4.80 0.31
C TYR A 181 -18.51 -4.92 0.52
N LYS A 182 -19.04 -6.15 0.42
CA LYS A 182 -20.49 -6.39 0.54
C LYS A 182 -21.06 -5.95 1.88
N LEU A 183 -20.30 -6.10 2.96
CA LEU A 183 -20.75 -5.76 4.29
C LEU A 183 -20.65 -4.25 4.59
N LEU A 184 -19.61 -3.58 4.14
CA LEU A 184 -19.29 -2.23 4.59
C LEU A 184 -19.38 -1.17 3.50
N LEU A 185 -19.11 -1.50 2.26
CA LEU A 185 -18.99 -0.54 1.17
C LEU A 185 -20.13 -0.60 0.14
N ALA A 186 -20.84 -1.73 0.04
CA ALA A 186 -21.95 -1.83 -0.90
C ALA A 186 -23.00 -0.76 -0.60
N ASP A 187 -23.43 -0.03 -1.64
CA ASP A 187 -24.38 1.08 -1.55
C ASP A 187 -23.98 2.18 -0.53
N LEU A 188 -22.67 2.34 -0.24
CA LEU A 188 -22.19 3.33 0.72
C LEU A 188 -22.60 4.76 0.32
N ASP A 189 -22.52 5.09 -0.96
CA ASP A 189 -23.00 6.33 -1.56
C ASP A 189 -24.47 6.60 -1.23
N LYS A 190 -25.35 5.62 -1.43
CA LYS A 190 -26.79 5.74 -1.11
C LYS A 190 -27.04 5.88 0.38
N ARG A 191 -26.26 5.16 1.21
CA ARG A 191 -26.37 5.24 2.67
C ARG A 191 -25.94 6.59 3.22
N ILE A 192 -24.84 7.15 2.70
CA ILE A 192 -24.38 8.50 3.05
C ILE A 192 -25.45 9.52 2.67
N LEU A 193 -25.94 9.47 1.43
CA LEU A 193 -27.00 10.37 0.95
C LEU A 193 -28.29 10.23 1.75
N GLY A 194 -28.66 9.02 2.18
CA GLY A 194 -29.84 8.76 2.99
C GLY A 194 -29.75 9.34 4.40
N VAL A 195 -28.57 9.36 4.99
CA VAL A 195 -28.34 9.96 6.32
C VAL A 195 -28.35 11.49 6.22
N LEU A 196 -27.63 12.08 5.27
CA LEU A 196 -27.53 13.54 5.11
C LEU A 196 -28.83 14.23 4.66
N LYS A 197 -29.79 13.48 4.09
CA LYS A 197 -31.12 14.04 3.69
C LYS A 197 -32.17 14.00 4.78
N ASN A 198 -31.93 13.30 5.88
CA ASN A 198 -32.88 13.15 6.99
C ASN A 198 -32.58 14.04 8.20
N ASP A 199 -31.48 14.79 8.16
CA ASP A 199 -31.13 15.86 9.09
C ASP A 199 -31.42 17.24 8.48
#